data_23bc5dc3dfa66eff67943b6eba929784
#
_entry.id   23bc5dc3dfa66eff67943b6eba929784
#
_cell.length_a   1.000
_cell.length_b   1.000
_cell.length_c   1.000
_cell.angle_alpha   90.00
_cell.angle_beta   90.00
_cell.angle_gamma   90.00
#
_symmetry.space_group_name_H-M   'P 1'
#
loop_
_entity.id
_entity.type
_entity.pdbx_description
1 polymer ?
#
loop_
_entity_poly.entity_id
_entity_poly.type
_entity_poly.pdbx_seq_one_letter_code
_entity_poly.pdbx_strand_id
1 'polypeptide(L)'
;MIAIPYGKSHLDVAFPYNGLLTSRVDELKSDRTGRELVEEAMASPMGTPGLAALAAGKKRCTIIISDHTRPVPSRDILPPMLAQLRQGNPEIRVTLLVATGFHRLTTTAELEAKLGKEIAGSEKIVVHDAFDPESNVQIGVLPSGAPLVIDRTAVDTDLLIAEGFIEPHFFAGFSGGRKSILPGVCDKTTVLGNHCGAFIASPYARTGILEGNPLHRDMVAAAEMAKLAYIVNVVIDEEKKTVAAFAGDFRKAHEAGVAFLRQYCQVQAIPGDIVITSNGGAPLDQNIYQSVKGLTAAEASAKEGAVLIMCAELADGTGGEGFYTSLRDCETPAAHFEQCVNTPQSETIPDQWESQILARILMKHRVIFVSRPEMEKTLREMKLDYAPDLETAMVMAKQDKGENASVTLIPNGISVMVKS
;
A
#
# COMPACT_ATOMS: atom_id res chain seq x y z
N MET A 1 -27.56 -6.45 -11.28
CA MET A 1 -26.74 -5.48 -12.03
C MET A 1 -25.50 -5.26 -11.17
N ILE A 2 -24.30 -5.29 -11.74
CA ILE A 2 -23.06 -5.07 -11.00
C ILE A 2 -22.73 -3.58 -11.07
N ALA A 3 -22.44 -2.99 -9.92
CA ALA A 3 -22.02 -1.60 -9.81
C ALA A 3 -20.49 -1.54 -9.68
N ILE A 4 -19.83 -0.69 -10.48
CA ILE A 4 -18.40 -0.42 -10.41
C ILE A 4 -18.20 0.95 -9.72
N PRO A 5 -17.48 1.04 -8.59
CA PRO A 5 -17.20 2.31 -7.92
C PRO A 5 -16.52 3.32 -8.86
N TYR A 6 -16.99 4.57 -8.84
CA TYR A 6 -16.50 5.66 -9.67
C TYR A 6 -16.70 7.00 -8.96
N GLY A 7 -15.63 7.66 -8.56
CA GLY A 7 -15.73 8.85 -7.73
C GLY A 7 -16.55 8.59 -6.47
N LYS A 8 -17.53 9.46 -6.23
CA LYS A 8 -18.52 9.30 -5.14
C LYS A 8 -19.79 8.58 -5.58
N SER A 9 -19.80 7.98 -6.77
CA SER A 9 -20.92 7.29 -7.41
C SER A 9 -20.49 5.90 -7.89
N HIS A 10 -21.22 5.33 -8.82
CA HIS A 10 -20.89 4.07 -9.48
C HIS A 10 -21.34 4.09 -10.95
N LEU A 11 -20.78 3.17 -11.73
CA LEU A 11 -21.19 2.85 -13.10
C LEU A 11 -21.86 1.47 -13.10
N ASP A 12 -23.03 1.38 -13.73
CA ASP A 12 -23.73 0.12 -13.84
C ASP A 12 -23.25 -0.67 -15.07
N VAL A 13 -23.01 -1.97 -14.89
CA VAL A 13 -22.66 -2.87 -15.97
C VAL A 13 -23.93 -3.43 -16.59
N ALA A 14 -24.25 -3.00 -17.82
CA ALA A 14 -25.47 -3.39 -18.55
C ALA A 14 -25.24 -4.45 -19.62
N PHE A 15 -24.05 -5.00 -19.78
CA PHE A 15 -23.68 -5.98 -20.81
C PHE A 15 -23.25 -7.33 -20.18
N PRO A 16 -23.29 -8.44 -20.96
CA PRO A 16 -22.86 -9.75 -20.49
C PRO A 16 -21.35 -9.79 -20.15
N TYR A 17 -20.99 -10.57 -19.13
CA TYR A 17 -19.62 -10.86 -18.74
C TYR A 17 -19.46 -12.36 -18.44
N ASN A 18 -18.23 -12.87 -18.59
CA ASN A 18 -17.90 -14.28 -18.42
C ASN A 18 -17.32 -14.57 -17.03
N GLY A 19 -16.68 -13.59 -16.41
CA GLY A 19 -16.03 -13.72 -15.11
C GLY A 19 -16.33 -12.53 -14.20
N LEU A 20 -16.47 -12.80 -12.89
CA LEU A 20 -16.61 -11.80 -11.85
C LEU A 20 -15.63 -12.14 -10.72
N LEU A 21 -14.73 -11.21 -10.41
CA LEU A 21 -13.78 -11.34 -9.33
C LEU A 21 -14.08 -10.27 -8.27
N THR A 22 -14.55 -10.72 -7.11
CA THR A 22 -14.84 -9.90 -5.95
C THR A 22 -14.15 -10.47 -4.73
N SER A 23 -13.61 -9.61 -3.86
CA SER A 23 -13.17 -10.02 -2.54
C SER A 23 -14.38 -10.32 -1.64
N ARG A 24 -14.10 -10.98 -0.52
CA ARG A 24 -15.07 -11.18 0.56
C ARG A 24 -14.73 -10.32 1.79
N VAL A 25 -14.03 -9.21 1.56
CA VAL A 25 -13.63 -8.28 2.64
C VAL A 25 -14.85 -7.63 3.30
N ASP A 26 -15.94 -7.47 2.56
CA ASP A 26 -17.24 -7.00 3.06
C ASP A 26 -17.91 -7.99 4.05
N GLU A 27 -17.52 -9.27 4.02
CA GLU A 27 -17.94 -10.27 5.02
C GLU A 27 -17.21 -10.12 6.36
N LEU A 28 -16.08 -9.39 6.37
CA LEU A 28 -15.30 -9.12 7.57
C LEU A 28 -16.10 -8.18 8.50
N LYS A 29 -16.69 -8.74 9.52
CA LYS A 29 -17.44 -8.02 10.56
C LYS A 29 -17.06 -8.55 11.93
N SER A 30 -17.10 -7.67 12.92
CA SER A 30 -16.91 -8.03 14.31
C SER A 30 -17.97 -7.36 15.16
N ASP A 31 -18.55 -8.12 16.09
CA ASP A 31 -19.44 -7.59 17.12
C ASP A 31 -18.66 -6.93 18.28
N ARG A 32 -17.33 -7.05 18.27
CA ARG A 32 -16.43 -6.44 19.25
C ARG A 32 -15.93 -5.09 18.76
N THR A 33 -15.61 -4.22 19.69
CA THR A 33 -14.92 -2.97 19.39
C THR A 33 -13.48 -3.24 18.93
N GLY A 34 -12.92 -2.34 18.13
CA GLY A 34 -11.53 -2.45 17.68
C GLY A 34 -10.54 -2.53 18.84
N ARG A 35 -10.82 -1.80 19.92
CA ARG A 35 -10.00 -1.83 21.13
C ARG A 35 -10.02 -3.21 21.82
N GLU A 36 -11.15 -3.85 21.95
CA GLU A 36 -11.28 -5.21 22.52
C GLU A 36 -10.50 -6.25 21.69
N LEU A 37 -10.56 -6.15 20.36
CA LEU A 37 -9.78 -7.01 19.47
C LEU A 37 -8.28 -6.81 19.66
N VAL A 38 -7.83 -5.57 19.80
CA VAL A 38 -6.42 -5.24 20.05
C VAL A 38 -5.98 -5.76 21.43
N GLU A 39 -6.77 -5.55 22.48
CA GLU A 39 -6.47 -6.03 23.84
C GLU A 39 -6.36 -7.56 23.88
N GLU A 40 -7.25 -8.28 23.18
CA GLU A 40 -7.18 -9.74 23.05
C GLU A 40 -5.91 -10.22 22.33
N ALA A 41 -5.58 -9.60 21.18
CA ALA A 41 -4.37 -9.92 20.44
C ALA A 41 -3.10 -9.68 21.28
N MET A 42 -3.07 -8.59 22.04
CA MET A 42 -1.96 -8.25 22.94
C MET A 42 -1.88 -9.12 24.19
N ALA A 43 -2.98 -9.74 24.62
CA ALA A 43 -2.99 -10.69 25.74
C ALA A 43 -2.32 -12.03 25.36
N SER A 44 -2.28 -12.37 24.07
CA SER A 44 -1.67 -13.60 23.54
C SER A 44 -0.70 -13.31 22.40
N PRO A 45 0.41 -12.57 22.66
CA PRO A 45 1.30 -12.11 21.62
C PRO A 45 2.03 -13.27 20.93
N MET A 46 2.21 -13.15 19.62
CA MET A 46 2.83 -14.17 18.79
C MET A 46 4.35 -14.10 18.85
N GLY A 47 5.00 -15.12 19.33
CA GLY A 47 6.45 -15.34 19.20
C GLY A 47 7.35 -14.40 20.02
N THR A 48 6.81 -13.64 20.95
CA THR A 48 7.53 -12.74 21.84
C THR A 48 6.79 -12.62 23.18
N PRO A 49 7.46 -12.20 24.27
CA PRO A 49 6.77 -11.84 25.50
C PRO A 49 5.76 -10.69 25.31
N GLY A 50 4.81 -10.58 26.24
CA GLY A 50 3.87 -9.46 26.26
C GLY A 50 4.58 -8.11 26.41
N LEU A 51 3.94 -7.05 25.94
CA LEU A 51 4.54 -5.72 25.87
C LEU A 51 4.94 -5.18 27.24
N ALA A 52 4.19 -5.49 28.32
CA ALA A 52 4.55 -5.14 29.67
C ALA A 52 5.90 -5.79 30.10
N ALA A 53 6.12 -7.06 29.76
CA ALA A 53 7.38 -7.73 30.03
C ALA A 53 8.55 -7.16 29.22
N LEU A 54 8.31 -6.78 27.95
CA LEU A 54 9.32 -6.12 27.11
C LEU A 54 9.68 -4.72 27.62
N ALA A 55 8.76 -4.00 28.24
CA ALA A 55 8.97 -2.68 28.82
C ALA A 55 9.76 -2.70 30.15
N ALA A 56 9.79 -3.84 30.83
CA ALA A 56 10.47 -3.97 32.10
C ALA A 56 11.96 -3.59 31.99
N GLY A 57 12.40 -2.62 32.83
CA GLY A 57 13.77 -2.11 32.83
C GLY A 57 14.15 -1.20 31.66
N LYS A 58 13.26 -0.93 30.72
CA LYS A 58 13.47 0.01 29.60
C LYS A 58 13.14 1.44 30.01
N LYS A 59 13.98 2.39 29.65
CA LYS A 59 13.78 3.82 29.98
C LYS A 59 13.05 4.58 28.87
N ARG A 60 13.24 4.16 27.62
CA ARG A 60 12.69 4.82 26.42
C ARG A 60 12.05 3.79 25.52
N CYS A 61 10.85 4.11 25.04
CA CYS A 61 10.15 3.33 24.02
C CYS A 61 9.79 4.26 22.87
N THR A 62 10.09 3.85 21.64
CA THR A 62 9.58 4.51 20.44
C THR A 62 8.50 3.64 19.82
N ILE A 63 7.30 4.21 19.62
CA ILE A 63 6.21 3.59 18.87
C ILE A 63 6.16 4.25 17.50
N ILE A 64 6.46 3.50 16.46
CA ILE A 64 6.24 3.96 15.08
C ILE A 64 4.75 3.91 14.80
N ILE A 65 4.19 5.04 14.38
CA ILE A 65 2.78 5.19 14.01
C ILE A 65 2.64 5.62 12.56
N SER A 66 1.53 5.30 11.93
CA SER A 66 1.27 5.72 10.56
C SER A 66 0.96 7.21 10.44
N ASP A 67 1.24 7.80 9.29
CA ASP A 67 0.93 9.19 8.98
C ASP A 67 -0.57 9.44 8.68
N HIS A 68 -0.89 10.68 8.32
CA HIS A 68 -2.25 11.13 8.00
C HIS A 68 -2.87 10.46 6.77
N THR A 69 -2.06 9.91 5.87
CA THR A 69 -2.54 9.30 4.62
C THR A 69 -3.04 7.87 4.80
N ARG A 70 -2.80 7.26 5.97
CA ARG A 70 -3.16 5.87 6.26
C ARG A 70 -4.35 5.80 7.23
N PRO A 71 -5.40 5.04 6.91
CA PRO A 71 -6.59 4.91 7.74
C PRO A 71 -6.41 3.93 8.91
N VAL A 72 -5.23 3.94 9.55
CA VAL A 72 -4.99 3.11 10.73
C VAL A 72 -5.80 3.66 11.91
N PRO A 73 -6.61 2.83 12.59
CA PRO A 73 -7.40 3.23 13.73
C PRO A 73 -6.54 3.33 15.01
N SER A 74 -5.62 4.29 15.03
CA SER A 74 -4.64 4.48 16.14
C SER A 74 -5.32 4.67 17.50
N ARG A 75 -6.57 5.15 17.52
CA ARG A 75 -7.37 5.31 18.76
C ARG A 75 -7.80 3.96 19.36
N ASP A 76 -7.86 2.90 18.57
CA ASP A 76 -8.10 1.54 19.07
C ASP A 76 -6.81 0.91 19.58
N ILE A 77 -5.66 1.23 18.94
CA ILE A 77 -4.39 0.53 19.11
C ILE A 77 -3.52 1.16 20.20
N LEU A 78 -3.34 2.47 20.18
CA LEU A 78 -2.39 3.13 21.07
C LEU A 78 -2.77 3.07 22.56
N PRO A 79 -4.04 3.26 22.98
CA PRO A 79 -4.38 3.21 24.40
C PRO A 79 -3.97 1.90 25.09
N PRO A 80 -4.28 0.70 24.56
CA PRO A 80 -3.83 -0.56 25.17
C PRO A 80 -2.31 -0.73 25.11
N MET A 81 -1.62 -0.28 24.04
CA MET A 81 -0.17 -0.32 23.97
C MET A 81 0.47 0.53 25.08
N LEU A 82 0.02 1.78 25.24
CA LEU A 82 0.51 2.68 26.28
C LEU A 82 0.24 2.15 27.69
N ALA A 83 -0.95 1.56 27.91
CA ALA A 83 -1.32 0.96 29.17
C ALA A 83 -0.37 -0.20 29.56
N GLN A 84 -0.10 -1.13 28.63
CA GLN A 84 0.83 -2.24 28.88
C GLN A 84 2.27 -1.78 29.07
N LEU A 85 2.74 -0.80 28.31
CA LEU A 85 4.09 -0.23 28.52
C LEU A 85 4.23 0.33 29.93
N ARG A 86 3.25 1.11 30.41
CA ARG A 86 3.27 1.70 31.76
C ARG A 86 3.02 0.68 32.87
N GLN A 87 2.31 -0.41 32.56
CA GLN A 87 2.20 -1.55 33.48
C GLN A 87 3.58 -2.23 33.68
N GLY A 88 4.38 -2.35 32.63
CA GLY A 88 5.73 -2.94 32.71
C GLY A 88 6.77 -2.00 33.34
N ASN A 89 6.65 -0.70 33.05
CA ASN A 89 7.47 0.34 33.65
C ASN A 89 6.70 1.67 33.71
N PRO A 90 6.20 2.12 34.88
CA PRO A 90 5.47 3.38 35.00
C PRO A 90 6.27 4.63 34.57
N GLU A 91 7.60 4.58 34.67
CA GLU A 91 8.51 5.69 34.35
C GLU A 91 9.01 5.67 32.89
N ILE A 92 8.50 4.74 32.04
CA ILE A 92 8.95 4.63 30.65
C ILE A 92 8.55 5.88 29.86
N ARG A 93 9.52 6.49 29.20
CA ARG A 93 9.28 7.64 28.32
C ARG A 93 8.93 7.14 26.93
N VAL A 94 7.72 7.44 26.47
CA VAL A 94 7.24 7.05 25.16
C VAL A 94 7.43 8.21 24.18
N THR A 95 7.88 7.89 22.98
CA THR A 95 7.89 8.79 21.82
C THR A 95 7.10 8.14 20.70
N LEU A 96 6.16 8.87 20.13
CA LEU A 96 5.43 8.48 18.92
C LEU A 96 6.20 9.01 17.72
N LEU A 97 6.71 8.13 16.87
CA LEU A 97 7.43 8.47 15.63
C LEU A 97 6.48 8.27 14.44
N VAL A 98 6.10 9.35 13.78
CA VAL A 98 5.18 9.34 12.64
C VAL A 98 5.91 8.92 11.38
N ALA A 99 5.55 7.78 10.81
CA ALA A 99 6.16 7.20 9.62
C ALA A 99 5.59 7.83 8.34
N THR A 100 6.19 8.91 7.88
CA THR A 100 5.80 9.64 6.66
C THR A 100 6.35 9.00 5.39
N GLY A 101 7.46 8.25 5.47
CA GLY A 101 8.17 7.81 4.27
C GLY A 101 8.48 8.99 3.35
N PHE A 102 7.98 8.95 2.11
CA PHE A 102 8.12 10.03 1.12
C PHE A 102 6.98 11.07 1.13
N HIS A 103 6.01 10.92 2.04
CA HIS A 103 4.91 11.88 2.12
C HIS A 103 5.37 13.19 2.77
N ARG A 104 4.61 14.25 2.58
CA ARG A 104 4.79 15.50 3.31
C ARG A 104 4.66 15.27 4.83
N LEU A 105 5.23 16.16 5.59
CA LEU A 105 5.10 16.12 7.04
C LEU A 105 3.63 16.21 7.47
N THR A 106 3.28 15.42 8.49
CA THR A 106 1.96 15.40 9.10
C THR A 106 1.80 16.62 10.00
N THR A 107 0.73 17.38 9.83
CA THR A 107 0.45 18.58 10.62
C THR A 107 -0.08 18.24 12.02
N THR A 108 0.02 19.18 12.96
CA THR A 108 -0.53 19.03 14.33
C THR A 108 -2.04 18.74 14.30
N ALA A 109 -2.80 19.41 13.43
CA ALA A 109 -4.25 19.18 13.31
C ALA A 109 -4.57 17.76 12.83
N GLU A 110 -3.80 17.22 11.88
CA GLU A 110 -3.93 15.84 11.41
C GLU A 110 -3.57 14.82 12.51
N LEU A 111 -2.54 15.12 13.32
CA LEU A 111 -2.18 14.29 14.47
C LEU A 111 -3.29 14.28 15.52
N GLU A 112 -3.86 15.43 15.87
CA GLU A 112 -5.01 15.49 16.79
C GLU A 112 -6.23 14.75 16.25
N ALA A 113 -6.50 14.87 14.95
CA ALA A 113 -7.59 14.15 14.30
C ALA A 113 -7.38 12.63 14.35
N LYS A 114 -6.15 12.15 14.15
CA LYS A 114 -5.79 10.72 14.15
C LYS A 114 -5.73 10.14 15.56
N LEU A 115 -5.00 10.76 16.46
CA LEU A 115 -4.67 10.23 17.79
C LEU A 115 -5.72 10.57 18.86
N GLY A 116 -6.46 11.65 18.67
CA GLY A 116 -7.24 12.32 19.69
C GLY A 116 -6.39 13.30 20.51
N LYS A 117 -7.02 14.32 21.06
CA LYS A 117 -6.36 15.41 21.80
C LYS A 117 -5.58 14.93 23.02
N GLU A 118 -6.04 13.89 23.68
CA GLU A 118 -5.40 13.34 24.88
C GLU A 118 -4.02 12.79 24.55
N ILE A 119 -3.92 11.83 23.63
CA ILE A 119 -2.64 11.21 23.25
C ILE A 119 -1.75 12.24 22.55
N ALA A 120 -2.29 13.06 21.66
CA ALA A 120 -1.55 14.10 20.96
C ALA A 120 -0.95 15.16 21.92
N GLY A 121 -1.58 15.39 23.08
CA GLY A 121 -1.12 16.34 24.08
C GLY A 121 -0.26 15.75 25.20
N SER A 122 -0.30 14.44 25.43
CA SER A 122 0.41 13.78 26.53
C SER A 122 1.72 13.12 26.12
N GLU A 123 1.82 12.61 24.89
CA GLU A 123 3.01 11.90 24.42
C GLU A 123 3.94 12.82 23.60
N LYS A 124 5.24 12.54 23.65
CA LYS A 124 6.19 13.19 22.74
C LYS A 124 5.95 12.67 21.33
N ILE A 125 5.77 13.58 20.37
CA ILE A 125 5.59 13.23 18.96
C ILE A 125 6.78 13.76 18.15
N VAL A 126 7.32 12.91 17.27
CA VAL A 126 8.33 13.25 16.27
C VAL A 126 7.75 12.87 14.90
N VAL A 127 7.83 13.77 13.95
CA VAL A 127 7.41 13.49 12.55
C VAL A 127 8.67 13.22 11.75
N HIS A 128 8.78 12.03 11.19
CA HIS A 128 9.90 11.65 10.35
C HIS A 128 9.98 12.53 9.10
N ASP A 129 11.19 12.92 8.72
CA ASP A 129 11.49 13.60 7.48
C ASP A 129 12.58 12.83 6.71
N ALA A 130 12.18 12.18 5.61
CA ALA A 130 13.09 11.41 4.76
C ALA A 130 14.16 12.28 4.05
N PHE A 131 13.98 13.59 4.04
CA PHE A 131 14.84 14.55 3.34
C PHE A 131 15.77 15.33 4.29
N ASP A 132 15.62 15.20 5.60
CA ASP A 132 16.48 15.85 6.60
C ASP A 132 17.65 14.94 6.99
N PRO A 133 18.89 15.22 6.53
CA PRO A 133 20.06 14.39 6.85
C PRO A 133 20.45 14.45 8.34
N GLU A 134 20.05 15.49 9.07
CA GLU A 134 20.39 15.64 10.48
C GLU A 134 19.57 14.72 11.38
N SER A 135 18.33 14.42 10.98
CA SER A 135 17.42 13.53 11.71
C SER A 135 17.64 12.04 11.39
N ASN A 136 18.40 11.72 10.34
CA ASN A 136 18.60 10.36 9.87
C ASN A 136 20.04 9.86 10.14
N VAL A 137 20.19 8.54 10.31
CA VAL A 137 21.49 7.90 10.59
C VAL A 137 21.59 6.55 9.89
N GLN A 138 22.73 6.27 9.28
CA GLN A 138 23.00 4.96 8.68
C GLN A 138 23.30 3.92 9.78
N ILE A 139 22.55 2.81 9.76
CA ILE A 139 22.71 1.69 10.71
C ILE A 139 23.21 0.40 10.07
N GLY A 140 23.31 0.35 8.75
CA GLY A 140 23.77 -0.84 8.05
C GLY A 140 23.68 -0.72 6.53
N VAL A 141 23.76 -1.89 5.88
CA VAL A 141 23.58 -2.07 4.44
C VAL A 141 22.59 -3.20 4.21
N LEU A 142 21.60 -2.96 3.38
CA LEU A 142 20.55 -3.93 3.03
C LEU A 142 21.12 -5.08 2.16
N PRO A 143 20.44 -6.23 2.10
CA PRO A 143 20.83 -7.33 1.20
C PRO A 143 20.97 -6.95 -0.28
N SER A 144 20.30 -5.89 -0.71
CA SER A 144 20.44 -5.31 -2.05
C SER A 144 21.74 -4.52 -2.28
N GLY A 145 22.44 -4.17 -1.22
CA GLY A 145 23.59 -3.27 -1.26
C GLY A 145 23.24 -1.80 -0.98
N ALA A 146 21.95 -1.44 -0.91
CA ALA A 146 21.55 -0.09 -0.55
C ALA A 146 21.89 0.22 0.93
N PRO A 147 22.30 1.46 1.26
CA PRO A 147 22.48 1.85 2.66
C PRO A 147 21.14 1.82 3.40
N LEU A 148 21.16 1.38 4.65
CA LEU A 148 20.02 1.48 5.56
C LEU A 148 20.21 2.71 6.45
N VAL A 149 19.53 3.78 6.11
CA VAL A 149 19.53 5.07 6.83
C VAL A 149 18.11 5.30 7.35
N ILE A 150 17.98 5.44 8.68
CA ILE A 150 16.67 5.57 9.34
C ILE A 150 16.68 6.74 10.34
N ASP A 151 15.48 7.14 10.76
CA ASP A 151 15.29 8.18 11.78
C ASP A 151 16.01 7.83 13.08
N ARG A 152 16.78 8.80 13.62
CA ARG A 152 17.53 8.65 14.89
C ARG A 152 16.63 8.28 16.06
N THR A 153 15.36 8.74 16.05
CA THR A 153 14.39 8.43 17.11
C THR A 153 14.10 6.93 17.18
N ALA A 154 14.16 6.23 16.04
CA ALA A 154 14.01 4.77 15.99
C ALA A 154 15.26 4.03 16.48
N VAL A 155 16.44 4.67 16.45
CA VAL A 155 17.71 4.09 16.89
C VAL A 155 17.97 4.42 18.38
N ASP A 156 17.73 5.65 18.78
CA ASP A 156 17.98 6.17 20.12
C ASP A 156 16.89 5.77 21.13
N THR A 157 16.51 4.50 21.13
CA THR A 157 15.47 3.95 22.00
C THR A 157 15.93 2.60 22.61
N ASP A 158 15.33 2.22 23.74
CA ASP A 158 15.62 0.94 24.38
C ASP A 158 14.64 -0.15 23.92
N LEU A 159 13.47 0.28 23.40
CA LEU A 159 12.42 -0.59 22.86
C LEU A 159 11.77 0.10 21.66
N LEU A 160 11.90 -0.52 20.48
CA LEU A 160 11.28 -0.07 19.24
C LEU A 160 10.09 -0.98 18.90
N ILE A 161 8.91 -0.39 18.76
CA ILE A 161 7.66 -1.08 18.44
C ILE A 161 6.86 -0.30 17.41
N ALA A 162 5.85 -0.91 16.80
CA ALA A 162 5.05 -0.22 15.78
C ALA A 162 3.56 -0.60 15.82
N GLU A 163 2.70 0.34 15.43
CA GLU A 163 1.33 0.07 15.01
C GLU A 163 1.21 0.02 13.50
N GLY A 164 0.11 -0.51 13.00
CA GLY A 164 -0.18 -0.46 11.57
C GLY A 164 -1.41 -1.27 11.19
N PHE A 165 -1.64 -1.36 9.90
CA PHE A 165 -2.70 -2.21 9.34
C PHE A 165 -2.16 -3.07 8.19
N ILE A 166 -2.84 -4.16 7.90
CA ILE A 166 -2.47 -5.10 6.85
C ILE A 166 -3.47 -4.99 5.72
N GLU A 167 -2.98 -4.72 4.53
CA GLU A 167 -3.74 -4.74 3.28
C GLU A 167 -2.86 -5.28 2.13
N PRO A 168 -3.43 -5.80 1.03
CA PRO A 168 -2.67 -6.17 -0.15
C PRO A 168 -1.93 -4.95 -0.73
N HIS A 169 -0.71 -5.18 -1.24
CA HIS A 169 0.10 -4.12 -1.82
C HIS A 169 0.68 -4.55 -3.16
N PHE A 170 0.47 -3.76 -4.19
CA PHE A 170 0.65 -4.12 -5.60
C PHE A 170 2.10 -4.46 -6.03
N PHE A 171 3.12 -4.11 -5.27
CA PHE A 171 4.51 -4.55 -5.49
C PHE A 171 5.22 -5.07 -4.22
N ALA A 172 4.86 -4.62 -3.02
CA ALA A 172 5.47 -5.07 -1.77
C ALA A 172 4.78 -6.31 -1.14
N GLY A 173 3.80 -6.86 -1.84
CA GLY A 173 2.97 -7.98 -1.38
C GLY A 173 1.87 -7.53 -0.42
N PHE A 174 2.24 -7.04 0.77
CA PHE A 174 1.32 -6.53 1.79
C PHE A 174 1.92 -5.31 2.50
N SER A 175 1.05 -4.45 3.06
CA SER A 175 1.40 -3.41 4.02
C SER A 175 1.61 -3.98 5.43
N GLY A 176 1.89 -3.12 6.40
CA GLY A 176 2.11 -3.49 7.80
C GLY A 176 3.47 -4.10 8.10
N GLY A 177 3.67 -4.47 9.36
CA GLY A 177 4.88 -5.12 9.89
C GLY A 177 6.16 -4.35 9.58
N ARG A 178 7.07 -5.01 8.86
CA ARG A 178 8.37 -4.47 8.41
C ARG A 178 8.27 -3.13 7.65
N LYS A 179 7.13 -2.81 7.05
CA LYS A 179 6.96 -1.53 6.32
C LYS A 179 6.93 -0.31 7.25
N SER A 180 6.72 -0.49 8.54
CA SER A 180 6.89 0.59 9.52
C SER A 180 8.32 1.14 9.54
N ILE A 181 9.32 0.29 9.24
CA ILE A 181 10.71 0.70 9.11
C ILE A 181 10.99 1.16 7.67
N LEU A 182 10.84 0.29 6.67
CA LEU A 182 11.11 0.59 5.27
C LEU A 182 9.83 0.44 4.44
N PRO A 183 9.26 1.53 3.91
CA PRO A 183 9.80 2.89 3.80
C PRO A 183 9.53 3.82 5.00
N GLY A 184 8.74 3.41 6.01
CA GLY A 184 8.05 4.28 6.97
C GLY A 184 8.92 5.34 7.65
N VAL A 185 10.10 4.97 8.15
CA VAL A 185 11.03 5.86 8.86
C VAL A 185 12.44 5.84 8.26
N CYS A 186 12.55 5.48 6.97
CA CYS A 186 13.79 5.52 6.22
C CYS A 186 13.97 6.84 5.47
N ASP A 187 15.24 7.24 5.29
CA ASP A 187 15.60 8.37 4.44
C ASP A 187 15.33 8.08 2.94
N LYS A 188 15.39 9.12 2.13
CA LYS A 188 15.16 9.03 0.68
C LYS A 188 16.09 8.03 0.00
N THR A 189 17.36 7.91 0.40
CA THR A 189 18.35 7.04 -0.25
C THR A 189 17.97 5.58 -0.07
N THR A 190 17.60 5.20 1.14
CA THR A 190 17.14 3.85 1.46
C THR A 190 15.84 3.49 0.72
N VAL A 191 14.88 4.42 0.73
CA VAL A 191 13.59 4.19 0.06
C VAL A 191 13.78 4.02 -1.44
N LEU A 192 14.51 4.93 -2.08
CA LEU A 192 14.78 4.86 -3.53
C LEU A 192 15.56 3.59 -3.89
N GLY A 193 16.56 3.22 -3.08
CA GLY A 193 17.31 1.98 -3.28
C GLY A 193 16.44 0.73 -3.23
N ASN A 194 15.47 0.68 -2.31
CA ASN A 194 14.51 -0.45 -2.22
C ASN A 194 13.48 -0.44 -3.37
N HIS A 195 13.09 0.74 -3.86
CA HIS A 195 12.11 0.89 -4.95
C HIS A 195 12.76 0.98 -6.34
N CYS A 196 13.99 0.47 -6.50
CA CYS A 196 14.73 0.53 -7.75
C CYS A 196 14.07 -0.29 -8.88
N GLY A 197 14.35 0.10 -10.12
CA GLY A 197 13.73 -0.46 -11.30
C GLY A 197 13.91 -1.98 -11.44
N ALA A 198 15.08 -2.51 -11.07
CA ALA A 198 15.34 -3.95 -11.09
C ALA A 198 14.42 -4.73 -10.09
N PHE A 199 14.14 -4.16 -8.94
CA PHE A 199 13.25 -4.79 -7.95
C PHE A 199 11.78 -4.73 -8.39
N ILE A 200 11.33 -3.60 -8.91
CA ILE A 200 9.97 -3.42 -9.44
C ILE A 200 9.72 -4.32 -10.66
N ALA A 201 10.73 -4.58 -11.48
CA ALA A 201 10.64 -5.51 -12.62
C ALA A 201 10.53 -6.99 -12.19
N SER A 202 10.91 -7.32 -10.96
CA SER A 202 10.86 -8.71 -10.47
C SER A 202 9.46 -9.33 -10.64
N PRO A 203 9.34 -10.59 -11.11
CA PRO A 203 8.07 -11.29 -11.18
C PRO A 203 7.43 -11.51 -9.80
N TYR A 204 8.21 -11.40 -8.73
CA TYR A 204 7.73 -11.51 -7.35
C TYR A 204 7.28 -10.17 -6.75
N ALA A 205 7.61 -9.03 -7.38
CA ALA A 205 7.11 -7.72 -6.97
C ALA A 205 5.65 -7.54 -7.43
N ARG A 206 4.73 -8.25 -6.79
CA ARG A 206 3.30 -8.32 -7.15
C ARG A 206 2.43 -8.35 -5.90
N THR A 207 1.14 -8.08 -6.11
CA THR A 207 0.13 -8.10 -5.06
C THR A 207 0.12 -9.46 -4.35
N GLY A 208 0.21 -9.44 -3.03
CA GLY A 208 0.12 -10.65 -2.20
C GLY A 208 1.36 -11.54 -2.17
N ILE A 209 2.43 -11.23 -2.91
CA ILE A 209 3.65 -12.04 -2.96
C ILE A 209 4.69 -11.48 -1.97
N LEU A 210 5.02 -12.28 -0.95
CA LEU A 210 6.09 -12.00 0.01
C LEU A 210 7.33 -12.84 -0.29
N GLU A 211 7.15 -14.15 -0.47
CA GLU A 211 8.24 -15.06 -0.77
C GLU A 211 8.87 -14.74 -2.14
N GLY A 212 10.20 -14.67 -2.18
CA GLY A 212 10.94 -14.31 -3.39
C GLY A 212 10.90 -12.82 -3.77
N ASN A 213 10.09 -12.01 -3.10
CA ASN A 213 9.96 -10.59 -3.37
C ASN A 213 11.19 -9.81 -2.85
N PRO A 214 12.01 -9.22 -3.72
CA PRO A 214 13.25 -8.54 -3.31
C PRO A 214 13.00 -7.32 -2.42
N LEU A 215 11.90 -6.59 -2.64
CA LEU A 215 11.53 -5.47 -1.77
C LEU A 215 11.22 -5.96 -0.36
N HIS A 216 10.42 -7.03 -0.24
CA HIS A 216 10.08 -7.62 1.05
C HIS A 216 11.32 -8.11 1.80
N ARG A 217 12.26 -8.74 1.11
CA ARG A 217 13.53 -9.20 1.70
C ARG A 217 14.31 -8.05 2.36
N ASP A 218 14.47 -6.95 1.66
CA ASP A 218 15.15 -5.76 2.20
C ASP A 218 14.36 -5.11 3.35
N MET A 219 13.04 -5.02 3.24
CA MET A 219 12.17 -4.49 4.29
C MET A 219 12.25 -5.32 5.58
N VAL A 220 12.35 -6.64 5.45
CA VAL A 220 12.53 -7.54 6.60
C VAL A 220 13.91 -7.33 7.23
N ALA A 221 14.97 -7.27 6.42
CA ALA A 221 16.32 -7.01 6.91
C ALA A 221 16.42 -5.64 7.61
N ALA A 222 15.76 -4.61 7.07
CA ALA A 222 15.69 -3.30 7.70
C ALA A 222 15.03 -3.35 9.09
N ALA A 223 13.91 -4.07 9.23
CA ALA A 223 13.23 -4.24 10.51
C ALA A 223 14.07 -5.01 11.54
N GLU A 224 14.82 -6.03 11.09
CA GLU A 224 15.77 -6.76 11.96
C GLU A 224 16.93 -5.87 12.44
N MET A 225 17.57 -5.15 11.50
CA MET A 225 18.68 -4.24 11.85
C MET A 225 18.23 -3.12 12.77
N ALA A 226 17.02 -2.59 12.57
CA ALA A 226 16.41 -1.60 13.47
C ALA A 226 15.96 -2.19 14.80
N LYS A 227 15.97 -3.51 14.96
CA LYS A 227 15.51 -4.24 16.16
C LYS A 227 14.05 -3.97 16.51
N LEU A 228 13.18 -3.97 15.49
CA LEU A 228 11.73 -3.87 15.68
C LEU A 228 11.23 -5.08 16.49
N ALA A 229 10.92 -4.86 17.76
CA ALA A 229 10.69 -5.93 18.74
C ALA A 229 9.24 -6.41 18.82
N TYR A 230 8.29 -5.52 18.49
CA TYR A 230 6.86 -5.81 18.66
C TYR A 230 6.03 -4.97 17.68
N ILE A 231 4.97 -5.56 17.17
CA ILE A 231 3.98 -4.83 16.38
C ILE A 231 2.57 -5.09 16.90
N VAL A 232 1.67 -4.13 16.66
CA VAL A 232 0.22 -4.35 16.68
C VAL A 232 -0.30 -3.94 15.32
N ASN A 233 -0.75 -4.92 14.55
CA ASN A 233 -1.32 -4.68 13.23
C ASN A 233 -2.78 -5.13 13.19
N VAL A 234 -3.61 -4.33 12.56
CA VAL A 234 -5.03 -4.60 12.41
C VAL A 234 -5.42 -4.85 10.95
N VAL A 235 -6.53 -5.54 10.75
CA VAL A 235 -7.29 -5.57 9.50
C VAL A 235 -8.50 -4.71 9.70
N ILE A 236 -8.82 -3.89 8.72
CA ILE A 236 -9.96 -2.96 8.74
C ILE A 236 -10.95 -3.30 7.64
N ASP A 237 -12.23 -3.01 7.87
CA ASP A 237 -13.28 -3.10 6.86
C ASP A 237 -13.33 -1.84 5.96
N GLU A 238 -14.31 -1.78 5.06
CA GLU A 238 -14.52 -0.65 4.16
C GLU A 238 -14.87 0.66 4.92
N GLU A 239 -15.50 0.54 6.11
CA GLU A 239 -15.81 1.67 6.99
C GLU A 239 -14.60 2.11 7.84
N LYS A 240 -13.42 1.49 7.65
CA LYS A 240 -12.16 1.73 8.39
C LYS A 240 -12.24 1.32 9.88
N LYS A 241 -13.15 0.41 10.21
CA LYS A 241 -13.25 -0.20 11.55
C LYS A 241 -12.33 -1.40 11.65
N THR A 242 -11.71 -1.58 12.80
CA THR A 242 -10.92 -2.77 13.12
C THR A 242 -11.82 -4.01 13.17
N VAL A 243 -11.48 -5.03 12.36
CA VAL A 243 -12.23 -6.31 12.32
C VAL A 243 -11.38 -7.49 12.77
N ALA A 244 -10.07 -7.35 12.80
CA ALA A 244 -9.12 -8.31 13.38
C ALA A 244 -7.84 -7.59 13.83
N ALA A 245 -7.14 -8.14 14.82
CA ALA A 245 -5.88 -7.62 15.32
C ALA A 245 -4.85 -8.74 15.53
N PHE A 246 -3.59 -8.42 15.31
CA PHE A 246 -2.44 -9.33 15.41
C PHE A 246 -1.31 -8.60 16.13
N ALA A 247 -0.80 -9.19 17.21
CA ALA A 247 0.21 -8.55 18.05
C ALA A 247 1.36 -9.52 18.37
N GLY A 248 2.57 -8.97 18.50
CA GLY A 248 3.75 -9.76 18.86
C GLY A 248 4.97 -9.48 18.02
N ASP A 249 5.83 -10.48 17.82
CA ASP A 249 7.00 -10.44 16.95
C ASP A 249 6.61 -9.96 15.55
N PHE A 250 7.40 -9.03 14.99
CA PHE A 250 7.03 -8.33 13.76
C PHE A 250 6.85 -9.25 12.54
N ARG A 251 7.50 -10.42 12.50
CA ARG A 251 7.30 -11.40 11.43
C ARG A 251 6.06 -12.23 11.69
N LYS A 252 5.99 -12.89 12.88
CA LYS A 252 4.93 -13.85 13.19
C LYS A 252 3.55 -13.21 13.23
N ALA A 253 3.43 -12.03 13.86
CA ALA A 253 2.17 -11.30 13.91
C ALA A 253 1.75 -10.79 12.52
N HIS A 254 2.70 -10.29 11.72
CA HIS A 254 2.42 -9.88 10.35
C HIS A 254 2.01 -11.05 9.46
N GLU A 255 2.74 -12.17 9.50
CA GLU A 255 2.43 -13.38 8.74
C GLU A 255 1.04 -13.94 9.08
N ALA A 256 0.68 -13.96 10.36
CA ALA A 256 -0.65 -14.37 10.80
C ALA A 256 -1.75 -13.47 10.25
N GLY A 257 -1.56 -12.15 10.29
CA GLY A 257 -2.50 -11.19 9.73
C GLY A 257 -2.60 -11.29 8.20
N VAL A 258 -1.50 -11.50 7.51
CA VAL A 258 -1.47 -11.78 6.06
C VAL A 258 -2.23 -13.06 5.74
N ALA A 259 -2.01 -14.14 6.49
CA ALA A 259 -2.70 -15.41 6.28
C ALA A 259 -4.22 -15.28 6.52
N PHE A 260 -4.61 -14.49 7.53
CA PHE A 260 -6.01 -14.17 7.79
C PHE A 260 -6.63 -13.40 6.62
N LEU A 261 -6.05 -12.26 6.24
CA LEU A 261 -6.63 -11.39 5.21
C LEU A 261 -6.68 -12.07 3.83
N ARG A 262 -5.67 -12.90 3.53
CA ARG A 262 -5.60 -13.66 2.26
C ARG A 262 -6.86 -14.50 2.01
N GLN A 263 -7.48 -15.05 3.05
CA GLN A 263 -8.70 -15.86 2.92
C GLN A 263 -9.89 -15.08 2.37
N TYR A 264 -9.88 -13.76 2.50
CA TYR A 264 -10.96 -12.88 2.08
C TYR A 264 -10.69 -12.12 0.79
N CYS A 265 -9.43 -11.81 0.49
CA CYS A 265 -9.07 -11.02 -0.68
C CYS A 265 -8.48 -11.85 -1.83
N GLN A 266 -8.06 -13.12 -1.62
CA GLN A 266 -7.51 -13.93 -2.70
C GLN A 266 -8.64 -14.52 -3.56
N VAL A 267 -8.53 -14.30 -4.87
CA VAL A 267 -9.44 -14.83 -5.88
C VAL A 267 -8.65 -15.53 -6.98
N GLN A 268 -9.22 -16.58 -7.59
CA GLN A 268 -8.61 -17.26 -8.72
C GLN A 268 -8.82 -16.43 -9.98
N ALA A 269 -7.79 -16.25 -10.80
CA ALA A 269 -7.88 -15.55 -12.07
C ALA A 269 -8.94 -16.18 -13.00
N ILE A 270 -9.70 -15.33 -13.67
CA ILE A 270 -10.57 -15.69 -14.77
C ILE A 270 -10.08 -14.90 -15.98
N PRO A 271 -9.19 -15.46 -16.84
CA PRO A 271 -8.56 -14.71 -17.91
C PRO A 271 -9.56 -14.21 -18.93
N GLY A 272 -9.61 -12.87 -19.13
CA GLY A 272 -10.48 -12.21 -20.11
C GLY A 272 -9.70 -11.61 -21.29
N ASP A 273 -10.36 -11.52 -22.46
CA ASP A 273 -9.88 -10.73 -23.60
C ASP A 273 -10.10 -9.23 -23.34
N ILE A 274 -11.10 -8.91 -22.52
CA ILE A 274 -11.40 -7.58 -21.98
C ILE A 274 -11.52 -7.73 -20.48
N VAL A 275 -10.78 -6.90 -19.71
CA VAL A 275 -10.87 -6.88 -18.25
C VAL A 275 -11.25 -5.48 -17.79
N ILE A 276 -12.34 -5.38 -17.03
CA ILE A 276 -12.88 -4.12 -16.54
C ILE A 276 -12.64 -4.04 -15.04
N THR A 277 -12.10 -2.93 -14.58
CA THR A 277 -11.82 -2.71 -13.15
C THR A 277 -12.04 -1.26 -12.73
N SER A 278 -12.04 -1.01 -11.44
CA SER A 278 -11.91 0.32 -10.84
C SER A 278 -10.84 0.33 -9.74
N ASN A 279 -10.56 1.51 -9.24
CA ASN A 279 -9.69 1.69 -8.08
C ASN A 279 -10.48 1.89 -6.77
N GLY A 280 -11.74 1.41 -6.71
CA GLY A 280 -12.59 1.44 -5.51
C GLY A 280 -13.32 2.77 -5.26
N GLY A 281 -13.34 3.69 -6.24
CA GLY A 281 -13.99 5.00 -6.11
C GLY A 281 -13.20 5.99 -5.24
N ALA A 282 -13.82 7.11 -4.92
CA ALA A 282 -13.17 8.19 -4.16
C ALA A 282 -12.87 7.81 -2.70
N PRO A 283 -11.71 8.18 -2.16
CA PRO A 283 -10.67 9.03 -2.78
C PRO A 283 -9.61 8.26 -3.59
N LEU A 284 -9.76 6.95 -3.77
CA LEU A 284 -8.70 6.07 -4.28
C LEU A 284 -8.57 6.11 -5.82
N ASP A 285 -9.61 6.60 -6.52
CA ASP A 285 -9.62 6.80 -7.97
C ASP A 285 -9.41 8.28 -8.38
N GLN A 286 -8.91 9.11 -7.46
CA GLN A 286 -8.79 10.56 -7.66
C GLN A 286 -7.76 10.95 -8.74
N ASN A 287 -6.78 10.10 -9.04
CA ASN A 287 -5.77 10.39 -10.06
C ASN A 287 -5.24 9.11 -10.75
N ILE A 288 -4.53 9.30 -11.87
CA ILE A 288 -4.00 8.20 -12.68
C ILE A 288 -2.98 7.39 -11.87
N TYR A 289 -2.11 8.05 -11.10
CA TYR A 289 -1.10 7.42 -10.25
C TYR A 289 -1.72 6.36 -9.31
N GLN A 290 -2.77 6.72 -8.59
CA GLN A 290 -3.45 5.76 -7.70
C GLN A 290 -4.13 4.64 -8.49
N SER A 291 -4.68 4.93 -9.68
CA SER A 291 -5.41 3.97 -10.50
C SER A 291 -4.54 2.83 -11.05
N VAL A 292 -3.21 3.02 -11.11
CA VAL A 292 -2.26 1.94 -11.48
C VAL A 292 -2.42 0.72 -10.57
N LYS A 293 -2.78 0.90 -9.30
CA LYS A 293 -3.01 -0.20 -8.35
C LYS A 293 -4.13 -1.14 -8.82
N GLY A 294 -5.28 -0.59 -9.19
CA GLY A 294 -6.39 -1.36 -9.75
C GLY A 294 -6.04 -2.03 -11.08
N LEU A 295 -5.26 -1.34 -11.94
CA LEU A 295 -4.77 -1.92 -13.19
C LEU A 295 -3.89 -3.15 -12.99
N THR A 296 -3.15 -3.25 -11.88
CA THR A 296 -2.35 -4.47 -11.59
C THR A 296 -3.23 -5.70 -11.32
N ALA A 297 -4.42 -5.53 -10.78
CA ALA A 297 -5.38 -6.62 -10.62
C ALA A 297 -5.99 -7.04 -11.96
N ALA A 298 -6.28 -6.07 -12.83
CA ALA A 298 -6.73 -6.36 -14.20
C ALA A 298 -5.63 -7.08 -15.00
N GLU A 299 -4.37 -6.62 -14.94
CA GLU A 299 -3.22 -7.30 -15.58
C GLU A 299 -3.13 -8.77 -15.14
N ALA A 300 -3.32 -9.05 -13.85
CA ALA A 300 -3.21 -10.42 -13.33
C ALA A 300 -4.34 -11.36 -13.78
N SER A 301 -5.43 -10.85 -14.36
CA SER A 301 -6.54 -11.61 -14.91
C SER A 301 -6.74 -11.39 -16.42
N ALA A 302 -5.74 -10.83 -17.10
CA ALA A 302 -5.80 -10.55 -18.52
C ALA A 302 -5.16 -11.68 -19.33
N LYS A 303 -5.76 -12.03 -20.47
CA LYS A 303 -5.07 -12.79 -21.50
C LYS A 303 -4.00 -11.91 -22.15
N GLU A 304 -3.03 -12.52 -22.80
CA GLU A 304 -2.01 -11.77 -23.55
C GLU A 304 -2.67 -10.87 -24.61
N GLY A 305 -2.25 -9.62 -24.68
CA GLY A 305 -2.82 -8.61 -25.57
C GLY A 305 -4.24 -8.17 -25.23
N ALA A 306 -4.77 -8.46 -24.06
CA ALA A 306 -6.11 -8.03 -23.63
C ALA A 306 -6.28 -6.51 -23.65
N VAL A 307 -7.51 -6.05 -23.70
CA VAL A 307 -7.88 -4.66 -23.43
C VAL A 307 -8.28 -4.52 -21.96
N LEU A 308 -7.66 -3.60 -21.24
CA LEU A 308 -7.99 -3.27 -19.86
C LEU A 308 -8.82 -1.98 -19.85
N ILE A 309 -9.98 -2.01 -19.20
CA ILE A 309 -10.83 -0.83 -19.00
C ILE A 309 -10.76 -0.45 -17.54
N MET A 310 -10.23 0.75 -17.25
CA MET A 310 -10.16 1.33 -15.92
C MET A 310 -11.24 2.39 -15.75
N CYS A 311 -12.14 2.18 -14.80
CA CYS A 311 -13.16 3.17 -14.42
C CYS A 311 -12.64 4.00 -13.24
N ALA A 312 -12.34 5.29 -13.49
CA ALA A 312 -11.79 6.21 -12.48
C ALA A 312 -12.16 7.66 -12.79
N GLU A 313 -12.66 8.40 -11.78
CA GLU A 313 -13.08 9.79 -11.96
C GLU A 313 -11.92 10.73 -12.27
N LEU A 314 -10.74 10.50 -11.69
CA LEU A 314 -9.52 11.29 -11.86
C LEU A 314 -9.70 12.77 -11.48
N ALA A 315 -10.39 13.02 -10.36
CA ALA A 315 -10.72 14.38 -9.89
C ALA A 315 -9.48 15.24 -9.57
N ASP A 316 -8.33 14.61 -9.29
CA ASP A 316 -7.04 15.22 -8.96
C ASP A 316 -5.97 14.97 -10.05
N GLY A 317 -6.40 14.72 -11.29
CA GLY A 317 -5.53 14.66 -12.46
C GLY A 317 -4.54 13.49 -12.48
N THR A 318 -3.25 13.78 -12.67
CA THR A 318 -2.20 12.75 -12.85
C THR A 318 -1.70 12.15 -11.55
N GLY A 319 -1.70 12.90 -10.46
CA GLY A 319 -1.18 12.49 -9.15
C GLY A 319 0.32 12.72 -8.94
N GLY A 320 1.05 13.21 -9.96
CA GLY A 320 2.47 13.54 -9.86
C GLY A 320 3.06 14.00 -11.20
N GLU A 321 3.80 15.09 -11.19
CA GLU A 321 4.42 15.64 -12.41
C GLU A 321 5.50 14.70 -12.97
N GLY A 322 6.34 14.12 -12.12
CA GLY A 322 7.38 13.17 -12.55
C GLY A 322 6.80 11.91 -13.18
N PHE A 323 5.72 11.39 -12.61
CA PHE A 323 4.97 10.25 -13.15
C PHE A 323 4.37 10.57 -14.53
N TYR A 324 3.72 11.74 -14.66
CA TYR A 324 3.13 12.18 -15.92
C TYR A 324 4.18 12.37 -17.01
N THR A 325 5.20 13.18 -16.75
CA THR A 325 6.25 13.51 -17.74
C THR A 325 7.02 12.26 -18.18
N SER A 326 7.28 11.32 -17.29
CA SER A 326 7.95 10.05 -17.64
C SER A 326 7.22 9.27 -18.72
N LEU A 327 5.88 9.21 -18.68
CA LEU A 327 5.09 8.50 -19.69
C LEU A 327 4.76 9.36 -20.91
N ARG A 328 4.59 10.67 -20.73
CA ARG A 328 4.37 11.59 -21.85
C ARG A 328 5.57 11.63 -22.79
N ASP A 329 6.77 11.81 -22.21
CA ASP A 329 7.98 12.14 -22.96
C ASP A 329 8.75 10.88 -23.43
N CYS A 330 8.42 9.69 -22.95
CA CYS A 330 9.05 8.47 -23.44
C CYS A 330 8.64 8.17 -24.89
N GLU A 331 9.56 7.60 -25.66
CA GLU A 331 9.30 7.17 -27.04
C GLU A 331 8.23 6.07 -27.08
N THR A 332 8.44 5.04 -26.26
CA THR A 332 7.48 3.92 -26.08
C THR A 332 7.44 3.50 -24.61
N PRO A 333 6.35 2.86 -24.15
CA PRO A 333 6.31 2.24 -22.82
C PRO A 333 7.45 1.23 -22.60
N ALA A 334 7.84 0.47 -23.64
CA ALA A 334 8.96 -0.48 -23.56
C ALA A 334 10.28 0.22 -23.29
N ALA A 335 10.58 1.30 -24.03
CA ALA A 335 11.81 2.08 -23.84
C ALA A 335 11.87 2.66 -22.40
N HIS A 336 10.75 3.19 -21.89
CA HIS A 336 10.69 3.69 -20.51
C HIS A 336 10.91 2.57 -19.49
N PHE A 337 10.25 1.42 -19.67
CA PHE A 337 10.44 0.27 -18.78
C PHE A 337 11.90 -0.18 -18.74
N GLU A 338 12.54 -0.34 -19.91
CA GLU A 338 13.96 -0.72 -20.02
C GLU A 338 14.87 0.32 -19.38
N GLN A 339 14.60 1.60 -19.58
CA GLN A 339 15.33 2.69 -18.92
C GLN A 339 15.25 2.54 -17.41
N CYS A 340 14.06 2.35 -16.84
CA CYS A 340 13.87 2.15 -15.40
C CYS A 340 14.63 0.93 -14.88
N VAL A 341 14.57 -0.21 -15.59
CA VAL A 341 15.27 -1.45 -15.19
C VAL A 341 16.78 -1.28 -15.20
N ASN A 342 17.32 -0.54 -16.18
CA ASN A 342 18.76 -0.32 -16.36
C ASN A 342 19.29 0.87 -15.52
N THR A 343 18.42 1.66 -14.89
CA THR A 343 18.82 2.73 -13.97
C THR A 343 19.53 2.12 -12.76
N PRO A 344 20.77 2.52 -12.45
CA PRO A 344 21.46 2.07 -11.25
C PRO A 344 20.62 2.33 -9.99
N GLN A 345 20.69 1.42 -9.03
CA GLN A 345 19.92 1.51 -7.77
C GLN A 345 20.07 2.87 -7.07
N SER A 346 21.28 3.43 -7.08
CA SER A 346 21.62 4.72 -6.48
C SER A 346 21.07 5.94 -7.24
N GLU A 347 20.60 5.74 -8.47
CA GLU A 347 20.09 6.78 -9.36
C GLU A 347 18.57 6.71 -9.53
N THR A 348 17.91 5.83 -8.78
CA THR A 348 16.45 5.73 -8.77
C THR A 348 15.84 7.08 -8.37
N ILE A 349 14.84 7.54 -9.14
CA ILE A 349 14.14 8.81 -8.89
C ILE A 349 12.77 8.57 -8.26
N PRO A 350 12.19 9.55 -7.55
CA PRO A 350 10.83 9.45 -7.01
C PRO A 350 9.81 9.12 -8.11
N ASP A 351 8.81 8.30 -7.74
CA ASP A 351 7.70 7.86 -8.59
C ASP A 351 8.06 6.99 -9.80
N GLN A 352 9.35 6.70 -10.02
CA GLN A 352 9.82 5.81 -11.09
C GLN A 352 9.10 4.46 -11.06
N TRP A 353 8.88 3.89 -9.87
CA TRP A 353 8.21 2.60 -9.71
C TRP A 353 6.78 2.58 -10.26
N GLU A 354 6.05 3.68 -10.13
CA GLU A 354 4.66 3.76 -10.61
C GLU A 354 4.61 3.87 -12.12
N SER A 355 5.42 4.74 -12.71
CA SER A 355 5.53 4.88 -14.17
C SER A 355 6.06 3.61 -14.83
N GLN A 356 7.00 2.92 -14.19
CA GLN A 356 7.51 1.62 -14.65
C GLN A 356 6.43 0.53 -14.62
N ILE A 357 5.61 0.47 -13.58
CA ILE A 357 4.50 -0.51 -13.49
C ILE A 357 3.46 -0.22 -14.58
N LEU A 358 3.08 1.03 -14.78
CA LEU A 358 2.15 1.39 -15.86
C LEU A 358 2.74 1.08 -17.24
N ALA A 359 4.03 1.37 -17.46
CA ALA A 359 4.72 1.01 -18.70
C ALA A 359 4.72 -0.51 -18.94
N ARG A 360 4.96 -1.33 -17.92
CA ARG A 360 4.87 -2.79 -17.99
C ARG A 360 3.49 -3.27 -18.46
N ILE A 361 2.43 -2.65 -17.96
CA ILE A 361 1.06 -2.97 -18.36
C ILE A 361 0.83 -2.59 -19.82
N LEU A 362 1.25 -1.37 -20.21
CA LEU A 362 1.09 -0.85 -21.57
C LEU A 362 1.91 -1.60 -22.63
N MET A 363 3.00 -2.28 -22.25
CA MET A 363 3.76 -3.16 -23.15
C MET A 363 2.98 -4.37 -23.64
N LYS A 364 1.98 -4.80 -22.86
CA LYS A 364 1.23 -6.04 -23.09
C LYS A 364 -0.23 -5.80 -23.43
N HIS A 365 -0.79 -4.70 -22.96
CA HIS A 365 -2.22 -4.46 -22.94
C HIS A 365 -2.53 -3.05 -23.43
N ARG A 366 -3.60 -2.92 -24.19
CA ARG A 366 -4.25 -1.64 -24.43
C ARG A 366 -5.03 -1.25 -23.19
N VAL A 367 -4.91 0.01 -22.74
CA VAL A 367 -5.60 0.51 -21.55
C VAL A 367 -6.53 1.65 -21.93
N ILE A 368 -7.81 1.51 -21.62
CA ILE A 368 -8.85 2.52 -21.83
C ILE A 368 -9.33 3.02 -20.47
N PHE A 369 -9.26 4.32 -20.24
CA PHE A 369 -9.85 4.95 -19.06
C PHE A 369 -11.27 5.43 -19.37
N VAL A 370 -12.22 5.02 -18.56
CA VAL A 370 -13.53 5.66 -18.46
C VAL A 370 -13.40 6.75 -17.42
N SER A 371 -13.47 8.01 -17.85
CA SER A 371 -13.18 9.16 -16.99
C SER A 371 -13.89 10.43 -17.46
N ARG A 372 -13.62 11.54 -16.75
CA ARG A 372 -14.14 12.86 -17.09
C ARG A 372 -13.53 13.38 -18.41
N PRO A 373 -14.29 14.16 -19.20
CA PRO A 373 -13.82 14.67 -20.50
C PRO A 373 -12.53 15.50 -20.42
N GLU A 374 -12.31 16.20 -19.30
CA GLU A 374 -11.13 17.05 -19.09
C GLU A 374 -9.82 16.23 -19.07
N MET A 375 -9.92 14.94 -18.79
CA MET A 375 -8.75 14.05 -18.72
C MET A 375 -8.35 13.45 -20.07
N GLU A 376 -9.16 13.59 -21.13
CA GLU A 376 -8.89 12.97 -22.44
C GLU A 376 -7.49 13.30 -22.96
N LYS A 377 -7.13 14.60 -23.00
CA LYS A 377 -5.83 15.03 -23.51
C LYS A 377 -4.68 14.41 -22.70
N THR A 378 -4.75 14.51 -21.39
CA THR A 378 -3.73 13.98 -20.47
C THR A 378 -3.55 12.47 -20.61
N LEU A 379 -4.65 11.72 -20.70
CA LEU A 379 -4.62 10.26 -20.88
C LEU A 379 -3.92 9.91 -22.20
N ARG A 380 -4.31 10.56 -23.32
CA ARG A 380 -3.68 10.31 -24.63
C ARG A 380 -2.19 10.65 -24.65
N GLU A 381 -1.77 11.75 -24.01
CA GLU A 381 -0.36 12.10 -23.84
C GLU A 381 0.42 11.02 -23.10
N MET A 382 -0.21 10.35 -22.12
CA MET A 382 0.37 9.23 -21.38
C MET A 382 0.21 7.87 -22.08
N LYS A 383 -0.17 7.83 -23.36
CA LYS A 383 -0.36 6.61 -24.17
C LYS A 383 -1.49 5.71 -23.65
N LEU A 384 -2.47 6.33 -23.03
CA LEU A 384 -3.71 5.73 -22.56
C LEU A 384 -4.88 6.17 -23.44
N ASP A 385 -5.84 5.29 -23.67
CA ASP A 385 -7.06 5.65 -24.35
C ASP A 385 -8.10 6.23 -23.38
N TYR A 386 -8.99 7.04 -23.93
CA TYR A 386 -10.09 7.67 -23.21
C TYR A 386 -11.44 7.23 -23.78
N ALA A 387 -12.40 7.00 -22.89
CA ALA A 387 -13.82 6.87 -23.20
C ALA A 387 -14.68 7.68 -22.23
N PRO A 388 -15.75 8.34 -22.70
CA PRO A 388 -16.62 9.16 -21.82
C PRO A 388 -17.51 8.31 -20.90
N ASP A 389 -17.76 7.06 -21.27
CA ASP A 389 -18.61 6.12 -20.56
C ASP A 389 -18.20 4.67 -20.83
N LEU A 390 -18.78 3.75 -20.06
CA LEU A 390 -18.45 2.33 -20.12
C LEU A 390 -18.92 1.66 -21.41
N GLU A 391 -20.06 2.09 -21.98
CA GLU A 391 -20.57 1.59 -23.26
C GLU A 391 -19.60 1.91 -24.38
N THR A 392 -19.13 3.15 -24.47
CA THR A 392 -18.13 3.58 -25.45
C THR A 392 -16.83 2.80 -25.29
N ALA A 393 -16.34 2.62 -24.06
CA ALA A 393 -15.15 1.82 -23.80
C ALA A 393 -15.31 0.38 -24.26
N MET A 394 -16.49 -0.24 -24.05
CA MET A 394 -16.78 -1.58 -24.51
C MET A 394 -16.82 -1.68 -26.04
N VAL A 395 -17.40 -0.70 -26.74
CA VAL A 395 -17.37 -0.65 -28.20
C VAL A 395 -15.93 -0.59 -28.70
N MET A 396 -15.09 0.28 -28.14
CA MET A 396 -13.68 0.38 -28.49
C MET A 396 -12.93 -0.94 -28.24
N ALA A 397 -13.20 -1.61 -27.11
CA ALA A 397 -12.55 -2.87 -26.77
C ALA A 397 -12.98 -4.02 -27.70
N LYS A 398 -14.27 -4.09 -28.06
CA LYS A 398 -14.79 -5.09 -28.99
C LYS A 398 -14.31 -4.87 -30.42
N GLN A 399 -14.11 -3.64 -30.86
CA GLN A 399 -13.49 -3.37 -32.17
C GLN A 399 -12.10 -4.00 -32.28
N ASP A 400 -11.37 -4.07 -31.17
CA ASP A 400 -10.04 -4.67 -31.09
C ASP A 400 -10.08 -6.21 -30.89
N LYS A 401 -10.98 -6.71 -30.05
CA LYS A 401 -11.03 -8.12 -29.61
C LYS A 401 -12.12 -8.96 -30.28
N GLY A 402 -13.03 -8.33 -31.00
CA GLY A 402 -14.19 -8.98 -31.63
C GLY A 402 -15.40 -9.07 -30.70
N GLU A 403 -16.57 -9.29 -31.32
CA GLU A 403 -17.86 -9.31 -30.60
C GLU A 403 -17.98 -10.44 -29.57
N ASN A 404 -17.27 -11.54 -29.76
CA ASN A 404 -17.30 -12.72 -28.88
C ASN A 404 -16.18 -12.72 -27.83
N ALA A 405 -15.50 -11.58 -27.62
CA ALA A 405 -14.46 -11.44 -26.64
C ALA A 405 -14.97 -11.78 -25.23
N SER A 406 -14.20 -12.58 -24.48
CA SER A 406 -14.52 -12.87 -23.09
C SER A 406 -14.26 -11.64 -22.20
N VAL A 407 -15.23 -11.33 -21.34
CA VAL A 407 -15.20 -10.16 -20.45
C VAL A 407 -15.06 -10.61 -19.00
N THR A 408 -14.07 -10.09 -18.28
CA THR A 408 -13.90 -10.30 -16.85
C THR A 408 -14.08 -8.98 -16.11
N LEU A 409 -14.90 -8.98 -15.06
CA LEU A 409 -15.16 -7.83 -14.20
C LEU A 409 -14.43 -7.98 -12.89
N ILE A 410 -13.77 -6.90 -12.45
CA ILE A 410 -13.14 -6.74 -11.14
C ILE A 410 -13.64 -5.41 -10.56
N PRO A 411 -14.83 -5.35 -9.95
CA PRO A 411 -15.45 -4.09 -9.55
C PRO A 411 -14.57 -3.21 -8.67
N ASN A 412 -13.74 -3.82 -7.82
CA ASN A 412 -12.78 -3.11 -6.97
C ASN A 412 -11.42 -3.81 -7.04
N GLY A 413 -10.54 -3.33 -7.92
CA GLY A 413 -9.23 -3.92 -8.19
C GLY A 413 -8.25 -3.86 -7.01
N ILE A 414 -8.42 -2.93 -6.08
CA ILE A 414 -7.55 -2.83 -4.91
C ILE A 414 -7.94 -3.76 -3.76
N SER A 415 -9.16 -4.29 -3.77
CA SER A 415 -9.65 -5.20 -2.73
C SER A 415 -9.35 -6.67 -3.01
N VAL A 416 -8.89 -7.01 -4.22
CA VAL A 416 -8.63 -8.38 -4.64
C VAL A 416 -7.15 -8.68 -4.80
N MET A 417 -6.78 -9.92 -4.50
CA MET A 417 -5.50 -10.52 -4.85
C MET A 417 -5.76 -11.60 -5.89
N VAL A 418 -5.51 -11.30 -7.15
CA VAL A 418 -5.72 -12.26 -8.24
C VAL A 418 -4.55 -13.24 -8.28
N LYS A 419 -4.86 -14.52 -8.14
CA LYS A 419 -3.92 -15.63 -8.26
C LYS A 419 -4.08 -16.27 -9.64
N SER A 420 -3.04 -16.19 -10.45
CA SER A 420 -2.92 -16.89 -11.74
C SER A 420 -2.57 -18.36 -11.57
#